data_d7731b423cd9f094a64246a60b500033
#
_entry.id   d7731b423cd9f094a64246a60b500033
#
_cell.length_a   1.000
_cell.length_b   1.000
_cell.length_c   1.000
_cell.angle_alpha   90.00
_cell.angle_beta   90.00
_cell.angle_gamma   90.00
#
_symmetry.space_group_name_H-M   'P 1'
#
loop_
_entity.id
_entity.type
_entity.pdbx_description
1 polymer ?
#
loop_
_entity_poly.entity_id
_entity_poly.type
_entity_poly.pdbx_seq_one_letter_code
_entity_poly.pdbx_strand_id
1 'polypeptide(L)'
;MCQLRLGKALPQFVVSSACAPAGGIRGYWREVVQATQFLSTRFSMEYLSEVPRKRLYRDLVDVALPVPLYRSLYCLGPGQNVLQRVKRMAVPPCVKSFFFKLHTGVLPVKAWLEEKGLFVAWGVNCFLCKKPETVEHVFLECWDGVFFWDILQRTLKKDLPLDPHGIRYLAVVNDDNVPFDLVFLVGLHSIWKSRMAVRHAESDAKQVHEYFCEMMRQIVEVWRSQSCVPDWLPVLESVTHLSSF
;
A
#
# COMPACT_ATOMS: atom_id res chain seq x y z
N MET A 1 18.04 27.01 -15.05
CA MET A 1 17.69 26.50 -13.71
C MET A 1 18.92 26.61 -12.83
N CYS A 2 18.99 27.64 -11.96
CA CYS A 2 20.08 27.77 -10.99
C CYS A 2 19.95 26.67 -9.94
N GLN A 3 20.89 25.71 -9.94
CA GLN A 3 21.12 24.87 -8.78
C GLN A 3 21.74 25.74 -7.69
N LEU A 4 20.92 26.30 -6.82
CA LEU A 4 21.36 26.87 -5.57
C LEU A 4 21.99 25.73 -4.73
N ARG A 5 23.31 25.65 -4.70
CA ARG A 5 24.02 24.83 -3.73
C ARG A 5 23.72 25.43 -2.36
N LEU A 6 22.93 24.76 -1.56
CA LEU A 6 22.52 25.18 -0.22
C LEU A 6 23.72 25.68 0.62
N GLY A 7 24.89 25.03 0.51
CA GLY A 7 26.08 25.37 1.24
C GLY A 7 26.68 26.76 0.94
N LYS A 8 26.37 27.40 -0.20
CA LYS A 8 26.82 28.76 -0.49
C LYS A 8 25.83 29.84 -0.01
N ALA A 9 24.56 29.50 0.15
CA ALA A 9 23.53 30.47 0.57
C ALA A 9 23.38 30.55 2.10
N LEU A 10 23.61 29.45 2.82
CA LEU A 10 23.41 29.36 4.27
C LEU A 10 24.21 30.37 5.09
N PRO A 11 25.52 30.59 4.89
CA PRO A 11 26.30 31.59 5.67
C PRO A 11 25.79 33.00 5.48
N GLN A 12 25.36 33.36 4.26
CA GLN A 12 24.84 34.69 3.95
C GLN A 12 23.51 34.97 4.65
N PHE A 13 22.63 33.97 4.77
CA PHE A 13 21.36 34.12 5.46
C PHE A 13 21.49 34.19 6.99
N VAL A 14 22.43 33.45 7.57
CA VAL A 14 22.71 33.54 9.01
C VAL A 14 23.24 34.92 9.39
N VAL A 15 24.14 35.48 8.56
CA VAL A 15 24.67 36.83 8.79
C VAL A 15 23.61 37.90 8.57
N SER A 16 22.78 37.79 7.52
CA SER A 16 21.74 38.78 7.23
C SER A 16 20.58 38.74 8.22
N SER A 17 20.31 37.60 8.89
CA SER A 17 19.31 37.55 9.97
C SER A 17 19.73 38.34 11.21
N ALA A 18 21.03 38.41 11.50
CA ALA A 18 21.58 39.22 12.58
C ALA A 18 21.57 40.73 12.29
N CYS A 19 21.55 41.11 11.01
CA CYS A 19 21.55 42.48 10.51
C CYS A 19 20.21 42.89 9.90
N ALA A 20 19.09 42.20 10.21
CA ALA A 20 17.81 42.52 9.64
C ALA A 20 17.36 43.96 9.98
N PRO A 21 16.88 44.77 9.02
CA PRO A 21 16.36 46.09 9.27
C PRO A 21 15.20 46.05 10.24
N ALA A 22 14.96 47.11 10.99
CA ALA A 22 13.96 47.22 12.06
C ALA A 22 12.51 46.87 11.65
N GLY A 23 12.22 46.80 10.33
CA GLY A 23 10.93 46.32 9.80
C GLY A 23 10.75 44.80 9.65
N GLY A 24 11.81 44.04 9.96
CA GLY A 24 11.80 42.55 9.86
C GLY A 24 11.84 42.02 8.43
N ILE A 25 12.11 40.73 8.33
CA ILE A 25 12.10 39.99 7.06
C ILE A 25 10.66 39.50 6.79
N ARG A 26 10.08 39.87 5.62
CA ARG A 26 8.71 39.53 5.28
C ARG A 26 8.64 38.51 4.12
N GLY A 27 7.51 37.75 4.06
CA GLY A 27 7.20 36.85 2.97
C GLY A 27 8.21 35.72 2.80
N TYR A 28 8.54 35.37 1.57
CA TYR A 28 9.40 34.27 1.18
C TYR A 28 10.76 34.24 1.92
N TRP A 29 11.37 35.40 2.12
CA TRP A 29 12.66 35.48 2.83
C TRP A 29 12.57 35.09 4.31
N ARG A 30 11.43 35.37 4.96
CA ARG A 30 11.20 34.90 6.32
C ARG A 30 11.12 33.38 6.39
N GLU A 31 10.44 32.75 5.43
CA GLU A 31 10.36 31.28 5.33
C GLU A 31 11.73 30.66 5.08
N VAL A 32 12.54 31.24 4.20
CA VAL A 32 13.91 30.79 3.92
C VAL A 32 14.78 30.86 5.18
N VAL A 33 14.71 31.95 5.93
CA VAL A 33 15.50 32.11 7.19
C VAL A 33 15.05 31.08 8.22
N GLN A 34 13.74 30.90 8.41
CA GLN A 34 13.20 29.91 9.34
C GLN A 34 13.61 28.48 8.94
N ALA A 35 13.51 28.13 7.66
CA ALA A 35 13.95 26.84 7.16
C ALA A 35 15.47 26.62 7.36
N THR A 36 16.26 27.66 7.13
CA THR A 36 17.73 27.62 7.34
C THR A 36 18.06 27.39 8.81
N GLN A 37 17.41 28.13 9.71
CA GLN A 37 17.57 27.95 11.16
C GLN A 37 17.17 26.54 11.60
N PHE A 38 16.06 26.03 11.09
CA PHE A 38 15.59 24.67 11.38
C PHE A 38 16.61 23.61 10.91
N LEU A 39 17.20 23.79 9.73
CA LEU A 39 18.21 22.87 9.20
C LEU A 39 19.50 22.92 10.00
N SER A 40 20.03 24.10 10.30
CA SER A 40 21.30 24.28 11.02
C SER A 40 21.26 23.79 12.48
N THR A 41 20.08 23.68 13.10
CA THR A 41 19.94 23.09 14.44
C THR A 41 19.99 21.56 14.43
N ARG A 42 19.85 20.91 13.28
CA ARG A 42 19.73 19.44 13.13
C ARG A 42 20.84 18.80 12.33
N PHE A 43 21.46 19.54 11.44
CA PHE A 43 22.49 19.06 10.53
C PHE A 43 23.70 19.98 10.57
N SER A 44 24.91 19.40 10.48
CA SER A 44 26.12 20.20 10.37
C SER A 44 26.20 20.92 9.03
N MET A 45 26.98 22.02 8.99
CA MET A 45 27.14 22.80 7.77
C MET A 45 27.89 22.03 6.68
N GLU A 46 28.85 21.19 7.08
CA GLU A 46 29.60 20.31 6.18
C GLU A 46 28.62 19.34 5.50
N TYR A 47 27.76 18.68 6.29
CA TYR A 47 26.73 17.78 5.75
C TYR A 47 25.82 18.50 4.76
N LEU A 48 25.29 19.68 5.12
CA LEU A 48 24.37 20.45 4.26
C LEU A 48 25.02 20.92 2.96
N SER A 49 26.35 21.10 2.95
CA SER A 49 27.09 21.52 1.76
C SER A 49 27.27 20.42 0.73
N GLU A 50 27.30 19.16 1.17
CA GLU A 50 27.61 17.99 0.34
C GLU A 50 26.40 17.12 0.02
N VAL A 51 25.34 17.17 0.88
CA VAL A 51 24.21 16.28 0.74
C VAL A 51 23.36 16.58 -0.50
N PRO A 52 23.05 15.57 -1.31
CA PRO A 52 22.11 15.75 -2.41
C PRO A 52 20.67 15.94 -1.88
N ARG A 53 19.89 16.78 -2.57
CA ARG A 53 18.51 17.14 -2.20
C ARG A 53 17.63 15.93 -1.82
N LYS A 54 17.75 14.83 -2.56
CA LYS A 54 16.94 13.60 -2.34
C LYS A 54 17.29 12.93 -1.01
N ARG A 55 18.55 12.97 -0.61
CA ARG A 55 19.01 12.42 0.67
C ARG A 55 18.60 13.32 1.82
N LEU A 56 18.83 14.62 1.70
CA LEU A 56 18.41 15.61 2.69
C LEU A 56 16.89 15.52 2.98
N TYR A 57 16.08 15.38 1.93
CA TYR A 57 14.62 15.21 2.10
C TYR A 57 14.28 13.97 2.94
N ARG A 58 14.94 12.82 2.69
CA ARG A 58 14.73 11.60 3.48
C ARG A 58 15.14 11.79 4.93
N ASP A 59 16.31 12.35 5.15
CA ASP A 59 16.86 12.57 6.49
C ASP A 59 15.99 13.58 7.27
N LEU A 60 15.43 14.58 6.59
CA LEU A 60 14.44 15.51 7.18
C LEU A 60 13.13 14.80 7.56
N VAL A 61 12.62 13.94 6.70
CA VAL A 61 11.40 13.15 6.98
C VAL A 61 11.63 12.25 8.20
N ASP A 62 12.80 11.60 8.26
CA ASP A 62 13.13 10.69 9.38
C ASP A 62 13.34 11.42 10.71
N VAL A 63 13.80 12.68 10.69
CA VAL A 63 14.00 13.48 11.91
C VAL A 63 12.75 14.27 12.32
N ALA A 64 12.01 14.82 11.36
CA ALA A 64 10.92 15.75 11.64
C ALA A 64 9.56 15.07 11.81
N LEU A 65 9.36 13.91 11.19
CA LEU A 65 8.10 13.18 11.27
C LEU A 65 8.24 11.98 12.20
N PRO A 66 7.26 11.76 13.10
CA PRO A 66 7.23 10.54 13.89
C PRO A 66 7.16 9.34 12.97
N VAL A 67 7.88 8.28 13.34
CA VAL A 67 7.81 7.02 12.58
C VAL A 67 6.33 6.62 12.48
N PRO A 68 5.78 6.46 11.27
CA PRO A 68 4.39 6.07 11.13
C PRO A 68 4.12 4.79 11.91
N LEU A 69 2.98 4.72 12.61
CA LEU A 69 2.61 3.59 13.47
C LEU A 69 2.72 2.25 12.73
N TYR A 70 2.39 2.22 11.44
CA TYR A 70 2.56 1.01 10.63
C TYR A 70 4.03 0.59 10.49
N ARG A 71 4.98 1.53 10.47
CA ARG A 71 6.42 1.19 10.43
C ARG A 71 6.89 0.60 11.77
N SER A 72 6.47 1.17 12.89
CA SER A 72 6.84 0.66 14.23
C SER A 72 6.21 -0.69 14.54
N LEU A 73 4.97 -0.91 14.11
CA LEU A 73 4.27 -2.18 14.31
C LEU A 73 4.81 -3.31 13.40
N TYR A 74 5.42 -2.95 12.26
CA TYR A 74 5.73 -3.89 11.18
C TYR A 74 7.22 -4.02 10.84
N CYS A 75 8.09 -3.27 11.53
CA CYS A 75 9.56 -3.46 11.43
C CYS A 75 10.10 -4.60 12.31
N LEU A 76 9.25 -5.35 12.99
CA LEU A 76 9.64 -6.36 14.00
C LEU A 76 9.92 -7.75 13.42
N GLY A 77 10.07 -7.92 12.11
CA GLY A 77 10.36 -9.23 11.53
C GLY A 77 11.48 -9.19 10.48
N PRO A 78 12.32 -10.25 10.39
CA PRO A 78 13.32 -10.41 9.35
C PRO A 78 12.68 -10.79 8.01
N GLY A 79 11.69 -10.01 7.57
CA GLY A 79 10.96 -10.25 6.33
C GLY A 79 11.35 -9.24 5.26
N GLN A 80 11.50 -9.71 4.03
CA GLN A 80 11.59 -8.86 2.86
C GLN A 80 10.48 -7.80 2.92
N ASN A 81 10.81 -6.54 2.64
CA ASN A 81 9.83 -5.46 2.58
C ASN A 81 8.69 -5.85 1.62
N VAL A 82 7.54 -6.25 2.18
CA VAL A 82 6.40 -6.76 1.41
C VAL A 82 5.94 -5.78 0.34
N LEU A 83 6.04 -4.48 0.60
CA LEU A 83 5.70 -3.44 -0.38
C LEU A 83 6.65 -3.45 -1.58
N GLN A 84 7.95 -3.73 -1.37
CA GLN A 84 8.90 -3.89 -2.48
C GLN A 84 8.60 -5.16 -3.28
N ARG A 85 8.22 -6.25 -2.60
CA ARG A 85 7.80 -7.50 -3.26
C ARG A 85 6.58 -7.24 -4.14
N VAL A 86 5.52 -6.66 -3.60
CA VAL A 86 4.29 -6.32 -4.35
C VAL A 86 4.56 -5.32 -5.48
N LYS A 87 5.46 -4.35 -5.29
CA LYS A 87 5.86 -3.43 -6.36
C LYS A 87 6.43 -4.16 -7.59
N ARG A 88 7.14 -5.28 -7.38
CA ARG A 88 7.76 -6.09 -8.46
C ARG A 88 6.79 -7.09 -9.10
N MET A 89 5.68 -7.41 -8.43
CA MET A 89 4.69 -8.34 -8.98
C MET A 89 4.08 -7.82 -10.29
N ALA A 90 3.82 -8.74 -11.21
CA ALA A 90 3.16 -8.46 -12.49
C ALA A 90 1.65 -8.34 -12.32
N VAL A 91 1.20 -7.35 -11.54
CA VAL A 91 -0.22 -7.04 -11.31
C VAL A 91 -0.52 -5.58 -11.63
N PRO A 92 -1.76 -5.23 -11.99
CA PRO A 92 -2.17 -3.86 -12.30
C PRO A 92 -1.92 -2.89 -11.14
N PRO A 93 -1.71 -1.59 -11.44
CA PRO A 93 -1.48 -0.56 -10.42
C PRO A 93 -2.59 -0.44 -9.37
N CYS A 94 -3.85 -0.71 -9.73
CA CYS A 94 -4.99 -0.70 -8.80
C CYS A 94 -4.84 -1.75 -7.69
N VAL A 95 -4.32 -2.95 -8.02
CA VAL A 95 -4.04 -4.01 -7.05
C VAL A 95 -2.93 -3.57 -6.08
N LYS A 96 -1.88 -2.93 -6.59
CA LYS A 96 -0.77 -2.41 -5.77
C LYS A 96 -1.24 -1.31 -4.82
N SER A 97 -2.07 -0.39 -5.32
CA SER A 97 -2.65 0.70 -4.52
C SER A 97 -3.62 0.18 -3.45
N PHE A 98 -4.43 -0.82 -3.78
CA PHE A 98 -5.28 -1.52 -2.83
C PHE A 98 -4.44 -2.15 -1.72
N PHE A 99 -3.41 -2.95 -2.08
CA PHE A 99 -2.58 -3.61 -1.09
C PHE A 99 -1.83 -2.62 -0.19
N PHE A 100 -1.33 -1.52 -0.74
CA PHE A 100 -0.73 -0.46 0.07
C PHE A 100 -1.70 0.02 1.16
N LYS A 101 -2.97 0.29 0.81
CA LYS A 101 -3.99 0.72 1.78
C LYS A 101 -4.30 -0.36 2.81
N LEU A 102 -4.39 -1.63 2.40
CA LEU A 102 -4.61 -2.76 3.30
C LEU A 102 -3.45 -2.91 4.29
N HIS A 103 -2.22 -2.94 3.79
CA HIS A 103 -1.01 -3.09 4.59
C HIS A 103 -0.84 -1.96 5.60
N THR A 104 -1.10 -0.71 5.20
CA THR A 104 -0.95 0.48 6.06
C THR A 104 -2.15 0.74 6.99
N GLY A 105 -3.21 -0.08 6.92
CA GLY A 105 -4.40 0.07 7.76
C GLY A 105 -5.29 1.27 7.41
N VAL A 106 -5.18 1.79 6.19
CA VAL A 106 -6.00 2.93 5.71
C VAL A 106 -7.00 2.51 4.62
N LEU A 107 -7.30 1.21 4.54
CA LEU A 107 -8.32 0.73 3.62
C LEU A 107 -9.70 1.24 4.08
N PRO A 108 -10.48 1.93 3.21
CA PRO A 108 -11.71 2.58 3.62
C PRO A 108 -12.89 1.60 3.78
N VAL A 109 -12.75 0.61 4.66
CA VAL A 109 -13.86 -0.20 5.13
C VAL A 109 -14.83 0.65 5.95
N LYS A 110 -16.08 0.24 6.11
CA LYS A 110 -17.09 1.07 6.77
C LYS A 110 -16.75 1.42 8.22
N ALA A 111 -16.21 0.46 8.98
CA ALA A 111 -15.78 0.71 10.36
C ALA A 111 -14.65 1.75 10.45
N TRP A 112 -13.69 1.71 9.51
CA TRP A 112 -12.63 2.72 9.44
C TRP A 112 -13.16 4.11 9.06
N LEU A 113 -14.12 4.20 8.13
CA LEU A 113 -14.74 5.48 7.75
C LEU A 113 -15.46 6.11 8.95
N GLU A 114 -16.23 5.31 9.70
CA GLU A 114 -16.91 5.77 10.92
C GLU A 114 -15.92 6.25 11.98
N GLU A 115 -14.86 5.49 12.23
CA GLU A 115 -13.78 5.87 13.16
C GLU A 115 -13.14 7.23 12.80
N LYS A 116 -13.06 7.55 11.51
CA LYS A 116 -12.55 8.85 11.03
C LYS A 116 -13.61 9.94 10.97
N GLY A 117 -14.82 9.70 11.45
CA GLY A 117 -15.92 10.66 11.41
C GLY A 117 -16.45 10.94 10.00
N LEU A 118 -16.19 10.05 9.05
CA LEU A 118 -16.65 10.17 7.68
C LEU A 118 -18.05 9.56 7.54
N PHE A 119 -18.88 10.17 6.70
CA PHE A 119 -20.23 9.65 6.45
C PHE A 119 -20.21 8.25 5.84
N VAL A 120 -20.95 7.32 6.45
CA VAL A 120 -21.11 5.95 5.97
C VAL A 120 -22.56 5.73 5.55
N ALA A 121 -22.81 5.74 4.25
CA ALA A 121 -24.11 5.41 3.71
C ALA A 121 -24.54 4.01 4.13
N TRP A 122 -25.79 3.85 4.55
CA TRP A 122 -26.39 2.57 4.97
C TRP A 122 -25.80 1.94 6.23
N GLY A 123 -25.08 2.71 7.04
CA GLY A 123 -24.48 2.28 8.31
C GLY A 123 -23.24 1.42 8.15
N VAL A 124 -22.61 1.11 9.29
CA VAL A 124 -21.31 0.44 9.41
C VAL A 124 -21.37 -1.05 9.08
N ASN A 125 -22.56 -1.63 9.15
CA ASN A 125 -22.72 -3.08 9.05
C ASN A 125 -22.62 -3.59 7.61
N CYS A 126 -22.08 -4.80 7.47
CA CYS A 126 -22.05 -5.57 6.25
C CYS A 126 -23.48 -5.86 5.74
N PHE A 127 -23.68 -5.78 4.43
CA PHE A 127 -24.99 -6.09 3.83
C PHE A 127 -25.37 -7.56 3.98
N LEU A 128 -24.41 -8.47 3.94
CA LEU A 128 -24.62 -9.91 3.95
C LEU A 128 -24.84 -10.46 5.36
N CYS A 129 -23.91 -10.16 6.28
CA CYS A 129 -23.89 -10.79 7.60
C CYS A 129 -24.38 -9.88 8.73
N LYS A 130 -24.66 -8.61 8.45
CA LYS A 130 -25.09 -7.59 9.44
C LYS A 130 -24.08 -7.31 10.57
N LYS A 131 -22.86 -7.87 10.51
CA LYS A 131 -21.75 -7.56 11.42
C LYS A 131 -21.04 -6.28 11.00
N PRO A 132 -20.31 -5.59 11.90
CA PRO A 132 -19.50 -4.43 11.54
C PRO A 132 -18.51 -4.76 10.42
N GLU A 133 -18.41 -3.90 9.40
CA GLU A 133 -17.55 -4.12 8.23
C GLU A 133 -16.14 -3.65 8.54
N THR A 134 -15.38 -4.48 9.26
CA THR A 134 -13.93 -4.30 9.52
C THR A 134 -13.10 -4.95 8.39
N VAL A 135 -11.78 -4.75 8.40
CA VAL A 135 -10.86 -5.42 7.47
C VAL A 135 -10.93 -6.93 7.64
N GLU A 136 -10.85 -7.38 8.88
CA GLU A 136 -10.91 -8.80 9.23
C GLU A 136 -12.24 -9.42 8.79
N HIS A 137 -13.35 -8.71 9.04
CA HIS A 137 -14.64 -9.18 8.59
C HIS A 137 -14.72 -9.32 7.08
N VAL A 138 -14.30 -8.31 6.31
CA VAL A 138 -14.39 -8.33 4.84
C VAL A 138 -13.62 -9.50 4.22
N PHE A 139 -12.42 -9.77 4.72
CA PHE A 139 -11.51 -10.73 4.08
C PHE A 139 -11.53 -12.13 4.69
N LEU A 140 -11.90 -12.27 5.98
CA LEU A 140 -11.75 -13.53 6.72
C LEU A 140 -13.06 -14.10 7.24
N GLU A 141 -14.04 -13.26 7.59
CA GLU A 141 -15.24 -13.70 8.30
C GLU A 141 -16.53 -13.60 7.47
N CYS A 142 -16.54 -12.77 6.44
CA CYS A 142 -17.71 -12.60 5.60
C CYS A 142 -17.93 -13.81 4.72
N TRP A 143 -19.21 -14.21 4.54
CA TRP A 143 -19.58 -15.36 3.72
C TRP A 143 -18.90 -15.37 2.34
N ASP A 144 -18.91 -14.24 1.62
CA ASP A 144 -18.25 -14.11 0.32
C ASP A 144 -16.76 -14.46 0.38
N GLY A 145 -16.06 -13.97 1.41
CA GLY A 145 -14.64 -14.25 1.62
C GLY A 145 -14.42 -15.72 1.96
N VAL A 146 -15.17 -16.25 2.94
CA VAL A 146 -15.00 -17.62 3.42
C VAL A 146 -15.22 -18.63 2.28
N PHE A 147 -16.30 -18.50 1.53
CA PHE A 147 -16.58 -19.40 0.41
C PHE A 147 -15.53 -19.28 -0.70
N PHE A 148 -15.15 -18.06 -1.04
CA PHE A 148 -14.12 -17.86 -2.05
C PHE A 148 -12.78 -18.51 -1.67
N TRP A 149 -12.33 -18.33 -0.42
CA TRP A 149 -11.07 -18.93 0.04
C TRP A 149 -11.13 -20.44 0.09
N ASP A 150 -12.26 -21.03 0.52
CA ASP A 150 -12.44 -22.48 0.54
C ASP A 150 -12.28 -23.09 -0.87
N ILE A 151 -12.95 -22.50 -1.87
CA ILE A 151 -12.85 -22.95 -3.26
C ILE A 151 -11.39 -22.78 -3.77
N LEU A 152 -10.77 -21.64 -3.51
CA LEU A 152 -9.44 -21.35 -3.98
C LEU A 152 -8.39 -22.29 -3.38
N GLN A 153 -8.43 -22.53 -2.07
CA GLN A 153 -7.53 -23.45 -1.38
C GLN A 153 -7.67 -24.89 -1.87
N ARG A 154 -8.91 -25.35 -2.08
CA ARG A 154 -9.16 -26.69 -2.63
C ARG A 154 -8.63 -26.83 -4.06
N THR A 155 -8.80 -25.80 -4.90
CA THR A 155 -8.30 -25.83 -6.29
C THR A 155 -6.78 -25.83 -6.33
N LEU A 156 -6.14 -24.99 -5.50
CA LEU A 156 -4.69 -24.91 -5.41
C LEU A 156 -4.06 -26.09 -4.64
N LYS A 157 -4.83 -26.83 -3.86
CA LYS A 157 -4.37 -27.81 -2.88
C LYS A 157 -3.32 -27.21 -1.93
N LYS A 158 -3.54 -25.96 -1.53
CA LYS A 158 -2.62 -25.15 -0.73
C LYS A 158 -3.37 -24.37 0.34
N ASP A 159 -2.92 -24.49 1.58
CA ASP A 159 -3.41 -23.67 2.67
C ASP A 159 -2.85 -22.26 2.56
N LEU A 160 -3.75 -21.27 2.63
CA LEU A 160 -3.41 -19.86 2.61
C LEU A 160 -3.44 -19.29 4.05
N PRO A 161 -2.58 -18.32 4.38
CA PRO A 161 -2.54 -17.72 5.71
C PRO A 161 -3.73 -16.77 5.92
N LEU A 162 -4.91 -17.34 6.19
CA LEU A 162 -6.17 -16.62 6.38
C LEU A 162 -6.28 -16.11 7.81
N ASP A 163 -5.39 -15.21 8.19
CA ASP A 163 -5.35 -14.51 9.46
C ASP A 163 -4.97 -13.03 9.26
N PRO A 164 -5.15 -12.15 10.26
CA PRO A 164 -4.84 -10.72 10.12
C PRO A 164 -3.41 -10.40 9.73
N HIS A 165 -2.44 -11.24 10.11
CA HIS A 165 -1.04 -11.10 9.71
C HIS A 165 -0.86 -11.54 8.25
N GLY A 166 -1.40 -12.70 7.87
CA GLY A 166 -1.31 -13.25 6.53
C GLY A 166 -1.82 -12.29 5.46
N ILE A 167 -3.00 -11.71 5.64
CA ILE A 167 -3.58 -10.77 4.67
C ILE A 167 -2.80 -9.46 4.54
N ARG A 168 -2.17 -8.98 5.64
CA ARG A 168 -1.40 -7.72 5.63
C ARG A 168 0.02 -7.87 5.10
N TYR A 169 0.62 -9.06 5.23
CA TYR A 169 2.02 -9.30 4.86
C TYR A 169 2.19 -10.26 3.69
N LEU A 170 1.10 -10.82 3.17
CA LEU A 170 1.14 -11.90 2.19
C LEU A 170 2.13 -12.98 2.66
N ALA A 171 1.90 -13.48 3.89
CA ALA A 171 2.79 -14.42 4.57
C ALA A 171 2.62 -15.86 4.04
N VAL A 172 2.55 -16.00 2.72
CA VAL A 172 2.44 -17.29 2.02
C VAL A 172 3.80 -17.70 1.46
N VAL A 173 4.10 -19.00 1.55
CA VAL A 173 5.32 -19.57 0.99
C VAL A 173 5.08 -19.93 -0.48
N ASN A 174 5.97 -19.47 -1.35
CA ASN A 174 5.97 -19.79 -2.77
C ASN A 174 6.75 -21.09 -3.01
N ASP A 175 6.09 -22.24 -2.81
CA ASP A 175 6.67 -23.55 -3.07
C ASP A 175 6.83 -23.75 -4.57
N ASP A 176 7.86 -24.49 -4.99
CA ASP A 176 8.15 -24.80 -6.39
C ASP A 176 8.19 -23.56 -7.32
N ASN A 177 8.55 -22.41 -6.76
CA ASN A 177 8.53 -21.13 -7.44
C ASN A 177 7.15 -20.66 -7.91
N VAL A 178 6.06 -21.33 -7.54
CA VAL A 178 4.69 -20.89 -7.83
C VAL A 178 4.41 -19.60 -7.06
N PRO A 179 3.98 -18.52 -7.71
CA PRO A 179 3.75 -17.23 -7.05
C PRO A 179 2.41 -17.23 -6.29
N PHE A 180 2.29 -18.04 -5.25
CA PHE A 180 1.10 -18.10 -4.40
C PHE A 180 0.78 -16.77 -3.72
N ASP A 181 1.79 -15.96 -3.44
CA ASP A 181 1.61 -14.61 -2.89
C ASP A 181 0.93 -13.66 -3.90
N LEU A 182 1.17 -13.83 -5.20
CA LEU A 182 0.45 -13.11 -6.26
C LEU A 182 -1.02 -13.57 -6.31
N VAL A 183 -1.27 -14.88 -6.29
CA VAL A 183 -2.63 -15.45 -6.30
C VAL A 183 -3.41 -14.95 -5.09
N PHE A 184 -2.81 -14.99 -3.91
CA PHE A 184 -3.41 -14.52 -2.67
C PHE A 184 -3.74 -13.01 -2.74
N LEU A 185 -2.80 -12.20 -3.24
CA LEU A 185 -3.02 -10.76 -3.44
C LEU A 185 -4.18 -10.47 -4.39
N VAL A 186 -4.28 -11.21 -5.50
CA VAL A 186 -5.38 -11.06 -6.47
C VAL A 186 -6.71 -11.46 -5.84
N GLY A 187 -6.71 -12.51 -5.02
CA GLY A 187 -7.90 -12.93 -4.26
C GLY A 187 -8.39 -11.83 -3.30
N LEU A 188 -7.50 -11.27 -2.51
CA LEU A 188 -7.81 -10.13 -1.62
C LEU A 188 -8.39 -8.94 -2.40
N HIS A 189 -7.76 -8.59 -3.53
CA HIS A 189 -8.25 -7.49 -4.36
C HIS A 189 -9.63 -7.79 -4.95
N SER A 190 -9.91 -9.03 -5.35
CA SER A 190 -11.19 -9.42 -5.94
C SER A 190 -12.35 -9.36 -4.95
N ILE A 191 -12.11 -9.79 -3.69
CA ILE A 191 -13.07 -9.60 -2.59
C ILE A 191 -13.35 -8.10 -2.40
N TRP A 192 -12.31 -7.28 -2.34
CA TRP A 192 -12.45 -5.84 -2.20
C TRP A 192 -13.21 -5.21 -3.36
N LYS A 193 -12.89 -5.58 -4.60
CA LYS A 193 -13.52 -5.06 -5.81
C LYS A 193 -15.01 -5.39 -5.84
N SER A 194 -15.39 -6.64 -5.57
CA SER A 194 -16.79 -7.05 -5.45
C SER A 194 -17.53 -6.26 -4.37
N ARG A 195 -16.89 -6.06 -3.22
CA ARG A 195 -17.46 -5.25 -2.13
C ARG A 195 -17.69 -3.80 -2.53
N MET A 196 -16.77 -3.20 -3.28
CA MET A 196 -16.91 -1.82 -3.75
C MET A 196 -17.98 -1.70 -4.82
N ALA A 197 -18.08 -2.64 -5.75
CA ALA A 197 -19.13 -2.65 -6.77
C ALA A 197 -20.53 -2.68 -6.14
N VAL A 198 -20.74 -3.54 -5.13
CA VAL A 198 -22.01 -3.58 -4.38
C VAL A 198 -22.24 -2.29 -3.60
N ARG A 199 -21.20 -1.73 -2.95
CA ARG A 199 -21.32 -0.47 -2.18
C ARG A 199 -21.72 0.71 -3.05
N HIS A 200 -21.21 0.78 -4.28
CA HIS A 200 -21.50 1.85 -5.22
C HIS A 200 -22.69 1.56 -6.14
N ALA A 201 -23.39 0.46 -5.91
CA ALA A 201 -24.53 0.00 -6.71
C ALA A 201 -24.22 -0.04 -8.22
N GLU A 202 -23.03 -0.54 -8.56
CA GLU A 202 -22.63 -0.70 -9.96
C GLU A 202 -23.56 -1.72 -10.66
N SER A 203 -24.05 -1.37 -11.84
CA SER A 203 -25.02 -2.19 -12.59
C SER A 203 -24.43 -3.52 -13.07
N ASP A 204 -23.13 -3.58 -13.21
CA ASP A 204 -22.34 -4.72 -13.67
C ASP A 204 -21.52 -5.36 -12.55
N ALA A 205 -21.97 -5.20 -11.30
CA ALA A 205 -21.31 -5.82 -10.15
C ALA A 205 -21.26 -7.34 -10.31
N LYS A 206 -20.05 -7.89 -10.23
CA LYS A 206 -19.77 -9.33 -10.38
C LYS A 206 -19.49 -9.96 -9.03
N GLN A 207 -19.59 -11.29 -8.99
CA GLN A 207 -19.20 -12.07 -7.82
C GLN A 207 -17.67 -12.09 -7.68
N VAL A 208 -17.18 -12.42 -6.48
CA VAL A 208 -15.74 -12.43 -6.16
C VAL A 208 -14.95 -13.30 -7.13
N HIS A 209 -15.42 -14.52 -7.39
CA HIS A 209 -14.73 -15.48 -8.26
C HIS A 209 -14.65 -14.99 -9.71
N GLU A 210 -15.64 -14.24 -10.21
CA GLU A 210 -15.62 -13.71 -11.58
C GLU A 210 -14.53 -12.64 -11.74
N TYR A 211 -14.45 -11.68 -10.78
CA TYR A 211 -13.36 -10.69 -10.76
C TYR A 211 -11.98 -11.35 -10.64
N PHE A 212 -11.89 -12.40 -9.82
CA PHE A 212 -10.66 -13.15 -9.65
C PHE A 212 -10.24 -13.86 -10.94
N CYS A 213 -11.15 -14.64 -11.54
CA CYS A 213 -10.89 -15.37 -12.79
C CYS A 213 -10.51 -14.43 -13.95
N GLU A 214 -11.18 -13.29 -14.07
CA GLU A 214 -10.82 -12.28 -15.09
C GLU A 214 -9.39 -11.76 -14.90
N MET A 215 -9.03 -11.41 -13.68
CA MET A 215 -7.69 -10.93 -13.36
C MET A 215 -6.63 -12.00 -13.59
N MET A 216 -6.89 -13.23 -13.14
CA MET A 216 -5.97 -14.35 -13.33
C MET A 216 -5.77 -14.68 -14.80
N ARG A 217 -6.83 -14.66 -15.63
CA ARG A 217 -6.71 -14.85 -17.08
C ARG A 217 -5.81 -13.80 -17.72
N GLN A 218 -5.96 -12.52 -17.35
CA GLN A 218 -5.08 -11.46 -17.85
C GLN A 218 -3.62 -11.68 -17.44
N ILE A 219 -3.37 -12.09 -16.19
CA ILE A 219 -2.02 -12.37 -15.71
C ILE A 219 -1.42 -13.57 -16.44
N VAL A 220 -2.16 -14.64 -16.60
CA VAL A 220 -1.72 -15.84 -17.34
C VAL A 220 -1.37 -15.50 -18.78
N GLU A 221 -2.21 -14.69 -19.46
CA GLU A 221 -1.97 -14.26 -20.84
C GLU A 221 -0.66 -13.46 -20.99
N VAL A 222 -0.39 -12.57 -20.03
CA VAL A 222 0.88 -11.83 -19.98
C VAL A 222 2.08 -12.78 -19.85
N TRP A 223 1.97 -13.83 -19.02
CA TRP A 223 3.06 -14.79 -18.86
C TRP A 223 3.22 -15.72 -20.10
N ARG A 224 2.12 -16.10 -20.75
CA ARG A 224 2.16 -16.88 -22.00
C ARG A 224 2.83 -16.12 -23.14
N SER A 225 2.69 -14.80 -23.19
CA SER A 225 3.27 -13.96 -24.23
C SER A 225 4.79 -13.76 -24.09
N GLN A 226 5.40 -14.22 -22.99
CA GLN A 226 6.83 -14.11 -22.78
C GLN A 226 7.61 -15.20 -23.56
N SER A 227 8.84 -14.90 -23.92
CA SER A 227 9.73 -15.82 -24.63
C SER A 227 10.09 -17.09 -23.83
N CYS A 228 10.01 -17.04 -22.52
CA CYS A 228 10.23 -18.16 -21.63
C CYS A 228 8.98 -18.32 -20.72
N VAL A 229 8.22 -19.38 -20.97
CA VAL A 229 7.02 -19.70 -20.19
C VAL A 229 7.46 -20.45 -18.93
N PRO A 230 7.09 -20.01 -17.73
CA PRO A 230 7.46 -20.68 -16.47
C PRO A 230 6.76 -22.04 -16.30
N ASP A 231 7.44 -23.02 -15.72
CA ASP A 231 6.90 -24.36 -15.48
C ASP A 231 5.71 -24.38 -14.51
N TRP A 232 5.58 -23.39 -13.67
CA TRP A 232 4.44 -23.26 -12.74
C TRP A 232 3.17 -22.64 -13.36
N LEU A 233 3.22 -22.18 -14.61
CA LEU A 233 2.07 -21.51 -15.24
C LEU A 233 0.79 -22.36 -15.23
N PRO A 234 0.83 -23.69 -15.46
CA PRO A 234 -0.37 -24.54 -15.37
C PRO A 234 -1.11 -24.48 -14.04
N VAL A 235 -0.38 -24.23 -12.93
CA VAL A 235 -1.00 -24.05 -11.60
C VAL A 235 -1.86 -22.78 -11.58
N LEU A 236 -1.38 -21.68 -12.19
CA LEU A 236 -2.17 -20.46 -12.29
C LEU A 236 -3.33 -20.60 -13.27
N GLU A 237 -3.18 -21.41 -14.31
CA GLU A 237 -4.26 -21.70 -15.25
C GLU A 237 -5.41 -22.43 -14.58
N SER A 238 -5.12 -23.34 -13.65
CA SER A 238 -6.17 -24.09 -12.93
C SER A 238 -7.13 -23.19 -12.17
N VAL A 239 -6.70 -22.01 -11.74
CA VAL A 239 -7.56 -21.06 -10.99
C VAL A 239 -8.24 -20.02 -11.90
N THR A 240 -8.03 -20.06 -13.21
CA THR A 240 -8.72 -19.14 -14.14
C THR A 240 -10.18 -19.51 -14.40
N HIS A 241 -10.62 -20.68 -13.93
CA HIS A 241 -11.96 -21.25 -14.12
C HIS A 241 -12.54 -21.78 -12.81
N LEU A 242 -12.47 -20.97 -11.73
CA LEU A 242 -13.16 -21.33 -10.50
C LEU A 242 -14.67 -21.36 -10.77
N SER A 243 -15.29 -22.53 -10.60
CA SER A 243 -16.75 -22.66 -10.69
C SER A 243 -17.40 -22.13 -9.42
N SER A 244 -18.44 -21.32 -9.57
CA SER A 244 -19.39 -21.06 -8.48
C SER A 244 -20.15 -22.35 -8.16
N PHE A 245 -20.40 -22.60 -6.88
CA PHE A 245 -21.42 -23.58 -6.48
C PHE A 245 -22.80 -23.05 -6.80
#